data_21ac79a9f76a93a00cbb4f168880eb80
#
_entry.id   21ac79a9f76a93a00cbb4f168880eb80
#
_cell.length_a   1.000
_cell.length_b   1.000
_cell.length_c   1.000
_cell.angle_alpha   90.00
_cell.angle_beta   90.00
_cell.angle_gamma   90.00
#
_symmetry.space_group_name_H-M   'P 1'
#
loop_
_entity.id
_entity.type
_entity.pdbx_description
1 polymer ?
#
loop_
_entity_poly.entity_id
_entity_poly.type
_entity_poly.pdbx_seq_one_letter_code
_entity_poly.pdbx_strand_id
1 'polypeptide(L)'
;MPDVRRGGRLRALLLAGIVTLALVAGCSREPSTPSRDTERAARTPIVTISEDQAVSPVPPWRVPTVQVTDENVKELKGQAAKALAEGRLFGGPADAVPLYFALRRYDPEDAAANRGFDLSLAMLVKQGDEALSALDQDPLSLRRAHELAAVMRAIAPGHLDVVDYLARLDRTDEAQEANRLGEEALNAGRLGVGGGQGDALTYFRQALELRPGDMRAWQGIAAVESGLIRRAELAADRDDFAGAQRELDVAAKVRPPSATVEDARARMAMQRIVRVNALRDAGLAALLREDGIDEARRQLAVMLRIAPAADPATAELRQRIDLATHYGLFRPGQVFTDAMKGGGRGPQMVVIPHGAFRMGSEENEGEENERPARNIRFDRGLAMSRTEITVGEFRRFMQATRHRARATRRGYSTAYDERAGSLVRRGNVDWQSGYAGKPAADNMPVLHVSAKDALAYAEWLSGQTGQRYRLASEAEFEYALRAGGRGRYPWGDGAPPVGAGNFTGGLDVSPSGRRWRNAFAGYGDRAWGPAPVGSYRPNAFGIHDLAGNVSEWVADCWHDSFRRAPRDGAAWLNPGCRSRVVRGGSWASSPAQTRSAWRQGSDANTTSARIGFRVVREI
;
A
#
# COMPACT_ATOMS: atom_id res chain seq x y z
N MET A 1 -46.53 44.83 -44.39
CA MET A 1 -46.53 46.34 -44.42
C MET A 1 -46.79 46.86 -43.04
N PRO A 2 -46.13 47.85 -42.55
CA PRO A 2 -44.81 48.40 -42.87
C PRO A 2 -43.86 48.25 -41.67
N ASP A 3 -42.60 48.11 -41.86
CA ASP A 3 -41.55 49.09 -42.22
C ASP A 3 -41.17 50.00 -41.04
N VAL A 4 -39.92 50.09 -40.76
CA VAL A 4 -39.02 51.25 -40.75
C VAL A 4 -37.95 51.18 -39.64
N ARG A 5 -36.73 50.81 -40.05
CA ARG A 5 -35.48 51.60 -40.11
C ARG A 5 -34.76 52.05 -38.82
N ARG A 6 -33.46 51.77 -38.94
CA ARG A 6 -32.25 52.59 -38.60
C ARG A 6 -31.84 52.57 -37.15
N GLY A 7 -30.62 52.26 -36.80
CA GLY A 7 -29.36 52.63 -37.42
C GLY A 7 -28.54 53.34 -36.36
N GLY A 8 -27.39 52.87 -36.02
CA GLY A 8 -26.53 53.55 -35.03
C GLY A 8 -25.15 52.86 -34.91
N ARG A 9 -24.27 53.28 -35.80
CA ARG A 9 -22.82 53.04 -35.62
C ARG A 9 -22.30 53.99 -34.55
N LEU A 10 -21.53 53.53 -33.59
CA LEU A 10 -20.47 54.32 -32.96
C LEU A 10 -19.30 53.41 -32.55
N ARG A 11 -18.26 53.57 -33.25
CA ARG A 11 -16.81 53.73 -33.07
C ARG A 11 -16.27 53.35 -31.70
N ALA A 12 -15.43 52.37 -31.74
CA ALA A 12 -14.04 52.21 -31.28
C ALA A 12 -13.55 53.18 -30.18
N LEU A 13 -13.05 52.55 -29.12
CA LEU A 13 -11.88 53.07 -28.42
C LEU A 13 -10.99 51.88 -27.99
N LEU A 14 -9.83 51.85 -28.60
CA LEU A 14 -8.68 51.05 -28.27
C LEU A 14 -8.20 51.46 -26.87
N LEU A 15 -8.07 50.50 -25.98
CA LEU A 15 -7.15 50.59 -24.83
C LEU A 15 -6.24 49.37 -24.88
N ALA A 16 -5.02 49.63 -25.33
CA ALA A 16 -3.92 48.71 -25.34
C ALA A 16 -3.50 48.41 -23.89
N GLY A 17 -3.80 47.22 -23.39
CA GLY A 17 -3.23 46.66 -22.17
C GLY A 17 -2.06 45.77 -22.57
N ILE A 18 -0.85 46.25 -22.34
CA ILE A 18 0.40 45.49 -22.47
C ILE A 18 0.36 44.38 -21.41
N VAL A 19 0.12 43.15 -21.82
CA VAL A 19 0.39 41.97 -21.00
C VAL A 19 1.86 41.58 -21.27
N THR A 20 2.72 41.91 -20.33
CA THR A 20 4.11 41.42 -20.27
C THR A 20 4.09 39.92 -20.08
N LEU A 21 4.44 39.22 -21.13
CA LEU A 21 4.70 37.77 -21.13
C LEU A 21 6.04 37.54 -20.40
N ALA A 22 6.00 37.17 -19.11
CA ALA A 22 7.15 36.64 -18.40
C ALA A 22 7.43 35.23 -18.89
N LEU A 23 8.39 35.10 -19.76
CA LEU A 23 9.05 33.84 -20.10
C LEU A 23 9.71 33.28 -18.84
N VAL A 24 9.07 32.32 -18.18
CA VAL A 24 9.74 31.46 -17.19
C VAL A 24 10.53 30.43 -17.99
N ALA A 25 11.82 30.69 -18.17
CA ALA A 25 12.78 29.69 -18.59
C ALA A 25 12.84 28.61 -17.50
N GLY A 26 12.22 27.50 -17.74
CA GLY A 26 12.35 26.30 -16.92
C GLY A 26 13.75 25.72 -17.09
N CYS A 27 14.64 26.00 -16.15
CA CYS A 27 15.87 25.21 -15.99
C CYS A 27 15.47 23.80 -15.53
N SER A 28 15.56 22.85 -16.43
CA SER A 28 15.66 21.43 -16.12
C SER A 28 16.92 21.21 -15.28
N ARG A 29 16.76 21.12 -13.96
CA ARG A 29 17.80 20.59 -13.08
C ARG A 29 17.77 19.08 -13.22
N GLU A 30 18.78 18.52 -13.84
CA GLU A 30 19.18 17.14 -13.62
C GLU A 30 19.42 16.92 -12.13
N PRO A 31 19.03 15.75 -11.56
CA PRO A 31 19.35 15.45 -10.18
C PRO A 31 20.87 15.31 -10.06
N SER A 32 21.51 16.33 -9.49
CA SER A 32 22.90 16.27 -9.08
C SER A 32 23.04 15.19 -8.02
N THR A 33 23.85 14.19 -8.30
CA THR A 33 24.38 13.27 -7.28
C THR A 33 24.99 14.11 -6.14
N PRO A 34 24.65 13.83 -4.87
CA PRO A 34 25.24 14.56 -3.76
C PRO A 34 26.75 14.34 -3.77
N SER A 35 27.50 15.45 -3.84
CA SER A 35 28.96 15.43 -3.77
C SER A 35 29.42 14.89 -2.41
N ARG A 36 30.59 14.25 -2.37
CA ARG A 36 31.23 13.73 -1.14
C ARG A 36 31.36 14.74 0.00
N ASP A 37 31.22 16.04 -0.28
CA ASP A 37 31.30 17.11 0.73
C ASP A 37 30.03 17.26 1.57
N THR A 38 28.86 16.81 1.09
CA THR A 38 27.63 16.78 1.90
C THR A 38 27.61 15.64 2.93
N GLU A 39 28.37 14.58 2.72
CA GLU A 39 28.56 13.55 3.75
C GLU A 39 29.43 14.03 4.92
N ARG A 40 30.30 15.02 4.68
CA ARG A 40 31.14 15.61 5.74
C ARG A 40 30.39 16.63 6.60
N ALA A 41 29.38 17.32 6.04
CA ALA A 41 28.53 18.25 6.79
C ALA A 41 27.51 17.57 7.71
N ALA A 42 27.19 16.29 7.47
CA ALA A 42 26.29 15.50 8.31
C ALA A 42 26.96 14.91 9.57
N ARG A 43 28.27 15.16 9.75
CA ARG A 43 29.06 14.74 10.92
C ARG A 43 29.25 15.88 11.93
N THR A 44 28.27 16.75 12.13
CA THR A 44 28.29 17.62 13.30
C THR A 44 28.16 16.76 14.56
N PRO A 45 29.07 16.92 15.53
CA PRO A 45 28.99 16.11 16.75
C PRO A 45 27.65 16.33 17.44
N ILE A 46 27.05 15.25 17.91
CA ILE A 46 25.70 15.22 18.49
C ILE A 46 25.64 15.98 19.82
N VAL A 47 26.77 16.13 20.48
CA VAL A 47 26.93 16.88 21.73
C VAL A 47 28.31 17.52 21.75
N THR A 48 28.38 18.82 22.00
CA THR A 48 29.63 19.52 22.33
C THR A 48 29.78 19.41 23.85
N ILE A 49 30.49 18.40 24.32
CA ILE A 49 30.96 18.35 25.70
C ILE A 49 32.24 19.15 25.71
N SER A 50 32.40 20.00 26.73
CA SER A 50 33.51 20.97 26.86
C SER A 50 34.86 20.31 26.58
N GLU A 51 35.72 20.98 25.79
CA GLU A 51 37.10 20.53 25.59
C GLU A 51 37.80 20.34 26.93
N ASP A 52 38.41 19.16 27.14
CA ASP A 52 39.29 18.88 28.26
C ASP A 52 40.50 19.81 28.18
N GLN A 53 40.53 20.80 29.04
CA GLN A 53 41.78 21.47 29.31
C GLN A 53 42.67 20.49 30.11
N ALA A 54 43.65 19.89 29.45
CA ALA A 54 44.63 19.03 30.10
C ALA A 54 45.19 19.79 31.31
N VAL A 55 44.85 19.31 32.50
CA VAL A 55 45.37 19.90 33.74
C VAL A 55 46.85 19.63 33.76
N SER A 56 47.65 20.68 33.60
CA SER A 56 49.11 20.58 33.70
C SER A 56 49.46 19.94 35.07
N PRO A 57 50.37 18.96 35.10
CA PRO A 57 50.67 18.26 36.34
C PRO A 57 51.12 19.26 37.42
N VAL A 58 50.48 19.16 38.59
CA VAL A 58 50.79 19.98 39.72
C VAL A 58 52.17 19.53 40.27
N PRO A 59 53.17 20.43 40.35
CA PRO A 59 54.49 20.06 40.85
C PRO A 59 54.42 19.68 42.33
N PRO A 60 55.29 18.75 42.79
CA PRO A 60 55.34 18.40 44.20
C PRO A 60 55.66 19.61 45.07
N TRP A 61 54.79 19.85 46.06
CA TRP A 61 54.98 20.93 46.99
C TRP A 61 56.13 20.57 47.96
N ARG A 62 57.05 21.52 48.21
CA ARG A 62 58.13 21.34 49.15
C ARG A 62 57.88 22.22 50.36
N VAL A 63 58.06 21.63 51.58
CA VAL A 63 57.92 22.37 52.82
C VAL A 63 58.95 23.49 52.87
N PRO A 64 58.55 24.77 52.98
CA PRO A 64 59.46 25.87 53.13
C PRO A 64 60.27 25.69 54.42
N THR A 65 61.58 25.99 54.38
CA THR A 65 62.48 25.90 55.54
C THR A 65 62.16 27.01 56.50
N VAL A 66 61.79 26.67 57.73
CA VAL A 66 61.62 27.60 58.84
C VAL A 66 62.63 27.21 59.95
N GLN A 67 63.50 28.14 60.33
CA GLN A 67 64.44 27.93 61.44
C GLN A 67 63.78 28.27 62.77
N VAL A 68 63.69 27.26 63.68
CA VAL A 68 63.09 27.40 64.98
C VAL A 68 64.24 27.35 65.98
N THR A 69 64.28 28.30 66.94
CA THR A 69 65.30 28.43 67.99
C THR A 69 64.56 28.75 69.32
N ASP A 70 65.21 28.53 70.50
CA ASP A 70 64.62 28.88 71.76
C ASP A 70 64.25 30.38 71.90
N GLU A 71 64.91 31.26 71.12
CA GLU A 71 64.65 32.70 71.18
C GLU A 71 63.41 33.10 70.36
N ASN A 72 63.08 32.39 69.20
CA ASN A 72 62.00 32.76 68.30
C ASN A 72 60.77 31.90 68.37
N VAL A 73 60.79 30.76 69.10
CA VAL A 73 59.67 29.76 69.13
C VAL A 73 58.35 30.38 69.57
N LYS A 74 58.36 31.33 70.53
CA LYS A 74 57.16 32.00 71.02
C LYS A 74 56.56 32.94 69.95
N GLU A 75 57.43 33.65 69.26
CA GLU A 75 56.99 34.52 68.16
C GLU A 75 56.43 33.72 66.97
N LEU A 76 57.12 32.62 66.60
CA LEU A 76 56.67 31.74 65.50
C LEU A 76 55.33 31.07 65.88
N LYS A 77 55.07 30.68 67.11
CA LYS A 77 53.74 30.21 67.51
C LYS A 77 52.64 31.26 67.35
N GLY A 78 52.93 32.52 67.69
CA GLY A 78 52.02 33.63 67.45
C GLY A 78 51.75 33.89 65.99
N GLN A 79 52.80 33.87 65.14
CA GLN A 79 52.69 34.01 63.68
C GLN A 79 51.89 32.85 63.09
N ALA A 80 52.11 31.60 63.48
CA ALA A 80 51.39 30.44 63.04
C ALA A 80 49.90 30.52 63.38
N ALA A 81 49.56 30.89 64.64
CA ALA A 81 48.17 31.06 65.08
C ALA A 81 47.45 32.19 64.28
N LYS A 82 48.14 33.29 64.02
CA LYS A 82 47.62 34.38 63.19
C LYS A 82 47.40 33.94 61.75
N ALA A 83 48.39 33.28 61.12
CA ALA A 83 48.28 32.78 59.76
C ALA A 83 47.11 31.79 59.62
N LEU A 84 46.93 30.89 60.58
CA LEU A 84 45.80 29.95 60.63
C LEU A 84 44.45 30.68 60.74
N ALA A 85 44.34 31.67 61.63
CA ALA A 85 43.12 32.48 61.78
C ALA A 85 42.77 33.29 60.52
N GLU A 86 43.77 33.73 59.77
CA GLU A 86 43.62 34.43 58.49
C GLU A 86 43.41 33.49 57.29
N GLY A 87 43.42 32.16 57.51
CA GLY A 87 43.25 31.16 56.46
C GLY A 87 44.46 31.03 55.51
N ARG A 88 45.60 31.61 55.86
CA ARG A 88 46.84 31.49 55.06
C ARG A 88 47.54 30.18 55.46
N LEU A 89 47.37 29.14 54.59
CA LEU A 89 47.79 27.78 54.94
C LEU A 89 49.19 27.41 54.42
N PHE A 90 49.51 27.62 53.11
CA PHE A 90 50.72 27.02 52.50
C PHE A 90 51.43 27.79 51.40
N GLY A 91 51.13 29.06 51.11
CA GLY A 91 51.69 29.85 50.01
C GLY A 91 53.16 30.32 50.27
N GLY A 92 53.61 30.40 51.57
CA GLY A 92 54.94 30.87 51.94
C GLY A 92 55.44 30.39 53.26
N PRO A 93 56.70 30.69 53.65
CA PRO A 93 57.31 30.21 54.91
C PRO A 93 56.65 30.78 56.18
N ALA A 94 55.91 31.89 56.05
CA ALA A 94 55.17 32.53 57.14
C ALA A 94 53.72 32.06 57.29
N ASP A 95 53.31 31.06 56.50
CA ASP A 95 51.97 30.50 56.57
C ASP A 95 51.85 29.37 57.61
N ALA A 96 50.61 29.02 57.99
CA ALA A 96 50.33 28.16 59.13
C ALA A 96 50.98 26.77 59.04
N VAL A 97 50.91 26.11 57.88
CA VAL A 97 51.42 24.73 57.71
C VAL A 97 52.95 24.66 57.85
N PRO A 98 53.77 25.48 57.12
CA PRO A 98 55.20 25.48 57.30
C PRO A 98 55.62 25.80 58.74
N LEU A 99 54.97 26.78 59.36
CA LEU A 99 55.28 27.19 60.73
C LEU A 99 54.96 26.07 61.74
N TYR A 100 53.76 25.52 61.73
CA TYR A 100 53.41 24.45 62.66
C TYR A 100 54.18 23.15 62.38
N PHE A 101 54.50 22.84 61.12
CA PHE A 101 55.33 21.69 60.77
C PHE A 101 56.75 21.84 61.33
N ALA A 102 57.37 23.04 61.25
CA ALA A 102 58.66 23.30 61.84
C ALA A 102 58.66 23.29 63.40
N LEU A 103 57.63 23.90 63.98
CA LEU A 103 57.46 23.91 65.46
C LEU A 103 57.30 22.48 65.97
N ARG A 104 56.51 21.62 65.36
CA ARG A 104 56.30 20.20 65.75
C ARG A 104 57.58 19.37 65.54
N ARG A 105 58.42 19.69 64.54
CA ARG A 105 59.72 19.02 64.43
C ARG A 105 60.73 19.47 65.46
N TYR A 106 60.63 20.70 65.97
CA TYR A 106 61.47 21.24 66.97
C TYR A 106 61.13 20.67 68.39
N ASP A 107 59.85 20.68 68.73
CA ASP A 107 59.33 20.07 69.97
C ASP A 107 58.09 19.22 69.65
N PRO A 108 58.26 17.88 69.51
CA PRO A 108 57.17 16.94 69.24
C PRO A 108 56.09 16.84 70.30
N GLU A 109 56.41 17.18 71.57
CA GLU A 109 55.49 17.14 72.69
C GLU A 109 54.71 18.45 72.91
N ASP A 110 54.96 19.45 72.14
CA ASP A 110 54.27 20.75 72.22
C ASP A 110 52.79 20.61 71.79
N ALA A 111 51.91 20.57 72.77
CA ALA A 111 50.46 20.41 72.59
C ALA A 111 49.81 21.55 71.82
N ALA A 112 50.36 22.77 71.81
CA ALA A 112 49.83 23.91 71.02
C ALA A 112 50.24 23.80 69.56
N ALA A 113 51.49 23.42 69.30
CA ALA A 113 51.98 23.20 67.94
C ALA A 113 51.26 22.00 67.27
N ASN A 114 51.08 20.91 68.02
CA ASN A 114 50.36 19.75 67.54
C ASN A 114 48.90 20.10 67.19
N ARG A 115 48.14 20.75 68.13
CA ARG A 115 46.75 21.18 67.84
C ARG A 115 46.67 22.15 66.66
N GLY A 116 47.59 23.10 66.51
CA GLY A 116 47.60 24.01 65.43
C GLY A 116 47.89 23.33 64.07
N PHE A 117 48.80 22.33 64.10
CA PHE A 117 49.07 21.48 62.93
C PHE A 117 47.83 20.67 62.50
N ASP A 118 47.16 20.00 63.46
CA ASP A 118 45.96 19.20 63.19
C ASP A 118 44.81 20.08 62.66
N LEU A 119 44.62 21.28 63.20
CA LEU A 119 43.63 22.24 62.69
C LEU A 119 43.99 22.72 61.26
N SER A 120 45.29 22.98 61.00
CA SER A 120 45.72 23.35 59.63
C SER A 120 45.48 22.23 58.64
N LEU A 121 45.75 20.98 59.06
CA LEU A 121 45.49 19.78 58.25
C LEU A 121 44.00 19.61 57.97
N ALA A 122 43.15 19.74 58.98
CA ALA A 122 41.69 19.67 58.81
C ALA A 122 41.14 20.74 57.86
N MET A 123 41.73 21.97 57.91
CA MET A 123 41.37 23.04 56.96
C MET A 123 41.83 22.72 55.53
N LEU A 124 42.99 22.09 55.34
CA LEU A 124 43.45 21.65 54.01
C LEU A 124 42.52 20.58 53.45
N VAL A 125 42.14 19.57 54.24
CA VAL A 125 41.22 18.53 53.83
C VAL A 125 39.86 19.15 53.47
N LYS A 126 39.32 20.04 54.30
CA LYS A 126 38.04 20.72 54.03
C LYS A 126 38.10 21.52 52.72
N GLN A 127 39.14 22.31 52.46
CA GLN A 127 39.33 23.05 51.18
C GLN A 127 39.46 22.08 50.01
N GLY A 128 40.07 20.93 50.21
CA GLY A 128 40.18 19.88 49.22
C GLY A 128 38.82 19.29 48.84
N ASP A 129 37.99 18.97 49.84
CA ASP A 129 36.65 18.46 49.66
C ASP A 129 35.72 19.50 48.99
N GLU A 130 35.85 20.76 49.36
CA GLU A 130 35.17 21.89 48.68
C GLU A 130 35.57 21.99 47.22
N ALA A 131 36.88 21.84 46.89
CA ALA A 131 37.36 21.83 45.53
C ALA A 131 36.83 20.65 44.72
N LEU A 132 36.82 19.44 45.27
CA LEU A 132 36.23 18.26 44.62
C LEU A 132 34.73 18.41 44.40
N SER A 133 34.03 19.05 45.33
CA SER A 133 32.57 19.30 45.22
C SER A 133 32.23 20.36 44.17
N ALA A 134 33.12 21.30 43.89
CA ALA A 134 32.95 22.39 42.93
C ALA A 134 33.27 21.97 41.50
N LEU A 135 33.78 20.76 41.26
CA LEU A 135 34.30 20.31 39.96
C LEU A 135 33.28 20.40 38.79
N ASP A 136 31.99 20.17 39.05
CA ASP A 136 30.94 20.25 38.01
C ASP A 136 30.63 21.72 37.59
N GLN A 137 31.05 22.70 38.42
CA GLN A 137 30.80 24.13 38.22
C GLN A 137 32.06 24.87 37.74
N ASP A 138 33.25 24.41 38.21
CA ASP A 138 34.53 24.99 37.93
C ASP A 138 35.58 23.91 37.59
N PRO A 139 35.97 23.73 36.34
CA PRO A 139 36.99 22.76 35.92
C PRO A 139 38.37 23.01 36.53
N LEU A 140 38.69 24.23 37.00
CA LEU A 140 39.95 24.55 37.64
C LEU A 140 40.03 24.04 39.08
N SER A 141 38.89 23.67 39.67
CA SER A 141 38.81 23.15 41.05
C SER A 141 39.53 21.81 41.22
N LEU A 142 39.63 20.98 40.16
CA LEU A 142 40.43 19.75 40.17
C LEU A 142 41.91 20.03 40.38
N ARG A 143 42.44 21.03 39.67
CA ARG A 143 43.83 21.50 39.84
C ARG A 143 44.08 21.98 41.28
N ARG A 144 43.14 22.73 41.84
CA ARG A 144 43.18 23.17 43.27
C ARG A 144 43.19 21.99 44.20
N ALA A 145 42.38 20.95 43.96
CA ALA A 145 42.37 19.73 44.72
C ALA A 145 43.72 19.00 44.72
N HIS A 146 44.38 18.93 43.53
CA HIS A 146 45.73 18.37 43.42
C HIS A 146 46.81 19.23 44.09
N GLU A 147 46.74 20.58 44.08
CA GLU A 147 47.64 21.47 44.81
C GLU A 147 47.55 21.21 46.31
N LEU A 148 46.34 21.08 46.87
CA LEU A 148 46.11 20.75 48.27
C LEU A 148 46.61 19.35 48.62
N ALA A 149 46.37 18.35 47.74
CA ALA A 149 46.90 17.01 47.85
C ALA A 149 48.45 16.99 47.93
N ALA A 150 49.11 17.77 47.09
CA ALA A 150 50.58 17.87 47.09
C ALA A 150 51.13 18.38 48.44
N VAL A 151 50.45 19.36 49.05
CA VAL A 151 50.78 19.84 50.41
C VAL A 151 50.59 18.76 51.46
N MET A 152 49.39 18.11 51.49
CA MET A 152 49.05 17.08 52.46
C MET A 152 49.95 15.85 52.37
N ARG A 153 50.34 15.43 51.14
CA ARG A 153 51.31 14.33 50.94
C ARG A 153 52.69 14.68 51.50
N ALA A 154 53.10 15.95 51.46
CA ALA A 154 54.42 16.38 51.95
C ALA A 154 54.51 16.45 53.47
N ILE A 155 53.42 16.75 54.18
CA ILE A 155 53.43 17.02 55.61
C ILE A 155 52.90 15.87 56.49
N ALA A 156 51.91 15.11 56.00
CA ALA A 156 51.20 14.08 56.80
C ALA A 156 50.69 12.92 55.92
N PRO A 157 51.52 12.20 55.15
CA PRO A 157 51.09 11.19 54.18
C PRO A 157 50.36 9.98 54.85
N GLY A 158 50.60 9.72 56.13
CA GLY A 158 49.99 8.62 56.89
C GLY A 158 48.80 9.03 57.75
N HIS A 159 48.37 10.30 57.72
CA HIS A 159 47.19 10.73 58.47
C HIS A 159 45.92 10.19 57.86
N LEU A 160 45.00 9.64 58.64
CA LEU A 160 43.80 8.98 58.14
C LEU A 160 42.95 9.87 57.22
N ASP A 161 42.70 11.11 57.62
CA ASP A 161 41.92 12.07 56.83
C ASP A 161 42.57 12.41 55.48
N VAL A 162 43.93 12.43 55.45
CA VAL A 162 44.69 12.64 54.23
C VAL A 162 44.60 11.44 53.30
N VAL A 163 44.72 10.21 53.86
CA VAL A 163 44.58 8.98 53.09
C VAL A 163 43.18 8.89 52.47
N ASP A 164 42.15 9.20 53.27
CA ASP A 164 40.76 9.20 52.79
C ASP A 164 40.51 10.28 51.70
N TYR A 165 41.09 11.48 51.88
CA TYR A 165 41.02 12.54 50.87
C TYR A 165 41.69 12.13 49.55
N LEU A 166 42.92 11.58 49.66
CA LEU A 166 43.67 11.13 48.49
C LEU A 166 42.91 10.02 47.74
N ALA A 167 42.29 9.09 48.47
CA ALA A 167 41.44 8.04 47.84
C ALA A 167 40.19 8.63 47.14
N ARG A 168 39.61 9.74 47.62
CA ARG A 168 38.53 10.46 46.93
C ARG A 168 39.01 11.16 45.67
N LEU A 169 40.21 11.82 45.77
CA LEU A 169 40.84 12.49 44.62
C LEU A 169 41.17 11.47 43.51
N ASP A 170 41.81 10.33 43.84
CA ASP A 170 42.16 9.28 42.89
C ASP A 170 40.89 8.72 42.18
N ARG A 171 39.78 8.47 42.91
CA ARG A 171 38.49 8.09 42.33
C ARG A 171 37.92 9.18 41.37
N THR A 172 38.16 10.46 41.70
CA THR A 172 37.72 11.58 40.87
C THR A 172 38.52 11.63 39.57
N ASP A 173 39.85 11.41 39.65
CA ASP A 173 40.70 11.32 38.46
C ASP A 173 40.31 10.15 37.54
N GLU A 174 40.07 8.98 38.11
CA GLU A 174 39.59 7.82 37.39
C GLU A 174 38.21 8.07 36.73
N ALA A 175 37.31 8.81 37.38
CA ALA A 175 36.01 9.17 36.82
C ALA A 175 36.19 10.17 35.64
N GLN A 176 37.11 11.12 35.75
CA GLN A 176 37.41 12.05 34.64
C GLN A 176 37.98 11.33 33.42
N GLU A 177 38.92 10.38 33.66
CA GLU A 177 39.47 9.58 32.55
C GLU A 177 38.39 8.68 31.91
N ALA A 178 37.50 8.09 32.71
CA ALA A 178 36.37 7.35 32.15
C ALA A 178 35.45 8.24 31.31
N ASN A 179 35.16 9.47 31.75
CA ASN A 179 34.38 10.43 30.96
C ASN A 179 35.07 10.77 29.63
N ARG A 180 36.38 11.03 29.64
CA ARG A 180 37.18 11.32 28.44
C ARG A 180 37.10 10.16 27.43
N LEU A 181 37.33 8.93 27.90
CA LEU A 181 37.21 7.72 27.08
C LEU A 181 35.78 7.50 26.57
N GLY A 182 34.78 7.81 27.38
CA GLY A 182 33.38 7.79 27.01
C GLY A 182 33.07 8.75 25.85
N GLU A 183 33.58 9.98 25.91
CA GLU A 183 33.42 10.97 24.85
C GLU A 183 34.15 10.59 23.57
N GLU A 184 35.36 10.06 23.65
CA GLU A 184 36.08 9.55 22.50
C GLU A 184 35.31 8.38 21.83
N ALA A 185 34.74 7.48 22.62
CA ALA A 185 33.92 6.37 22.11
C ALA A 185 32.63 6.89 21.48
N LEU A 186 31.96 7.88 22.09
CA LEU A 186 30.76 8.53 21.58
C LEU A 186 31.04 9.21 20.24
N ASN A 187 32.10 9.99 20.13
CA ASN A 187 32.52 10.66 18.90
C ASN A 187 32.90 9.67 17.79
N ALA A 188 33.47 8.53 18.16
CA ALA A 188 33.74 7.43 17.23
C ALA A 188 32.49 6.60 16.87
N GLY A 189 31.31 6.95 17.40
CA GLY A 189 30.06 6.25 17.17
C GLY A 189 29.95 4.88 17.86
N ARG A 190 30.85 4.57 18.81
CA ARG A 190 30.79 3.34 19.63
C ARG A 190 29.89 3.58 20.84
N LEU A 191 28.55 3.55 20.59
CA LEU A 191 27.56 3.91 21.62
C LEU A 191 27.42 2.87 22.71
N GLY A 192 27.47 1.59 22.37
CA GLY A 192 27.42 0.42 23.23
C GLY A 192 26.05 0.10 23.80
N VAL A 193 25.68 -1.18 23.79
CA VAL A 193 24.70 -1.81 24.69
C VAL A 193 24.94 -3.34 24.70
N GLY A 194 25.97 -3.78 24.01
CA GLY A 194 26.33 -5.20 23.93
C GLY A 194 27.31 -5.69 24.99
N GLY A 195 27.67 -4.85 25.98
CA GLY A 195 28.64 -5.23 27.02
C GLY A 195 30.08 -5.35 26.51
N GLY A 196 30.40 -4.73 25.37
CA GLY A 196 31.77 -4.68 24.83
C GLY A 196 32.62 -3.69 25.64
N GLN A 197 33.84 -4.09 25.99
CA GLN A 197 34.81 -3.16 26.52
C GLN A 197 35.11 -2.09 25.46
N GLY A 198 35.09 -0.80 25.85
CA GLY A 198 35.47 0.29 24.98
C GLY A 198 34.32 1.05 24.30
N ASP A 199 33.10 0.89 24.78
CA ASP A 199 31.95 1.70 24.34
C ASP A 199 31.63 2.86 25.29
N ALA A 200 30.97 3.89 24.75
CA ALA A 200 30.66 5.12 25.48
C ALA A 200 29.82 4.88 26.74
N LEU A 201 28.77 4.06 26.62
CA LEU A 201 27.87 3.80 27.74
C LEU A 201 28.59 3.12 28.92
N THR A 202 29.50 2.19 28.63
CA THR A 202 30.29 1.49 29.64
C THR A 202 31.18 2.47 30.39
N TYR A 203 31.90 3.34 29.70
CA TYR A 203 32.75 4.33 30.32
C TYR A 203 31.97 5.35 31.15
N PHE A 204 30.87 5.90 30.66
CA PHE A 204 30.07 6.83 31.45
C PHE A 204 29.44 6.18 32.69
N ARG A 205 29.04 4.90 32.61
CA ARG A 205 28.59 4.15 33.79
C ARG A 205 29.70 3.93 34.81
N GLN A 206 30.91 3.62 34.34
CA GLN A 206 32.10 3.52 35.22
C GLN A 206 32.37 4.85 35.92
N ALA A 207 32.27 5.98 35.20
CA ALA A 207 32.41 7.30 35.80
C ALA A 207 31.39 7.55 36.94
N LEU A 208 30.11 7.12 36.73
CA LEU A 208 29.06 7.23 37.75
C LEU A 208 29.25 6.26 38.92
N GLU A 209 29.86 5.08 38.72
CA GLU A 209 30.21 4.17 39.81
C GLU A 209 31.29 4.79 40.70
N LEU A 210 32.27 5.47 40.12
CA LEU A 210 33.34 6.16 40.84
C LEU A 210 32.85 7.46 41.50
N ARG A 211 31.94 8.20 40.82
CA ARG A 211 31.37 9.46 41.26
C ARG A 211 29.88 9.55 40.90
N PRO A 212 28.97 9.11 41.79
CA PRO A 212 27.53 9.00 41.49
C PRO A 212 26.84 10.30 41.10
N GLY A 213 27.39 11.46 41.49
CA GLY A 213 26.88 12.79 41.14
C GLY A 213 27.49 13.41 39.89
N ASP A 214 28.28 12.67 39.09
CA ASP A 214 28.99 13.21 37.94
C ASP A 214 28.05 13.66 36.81
N MET A 215 27.88 14.98 36.68
CA MET A 215 27.00 15.59 35.69
C MET A 215 27.45 15.34 34.24
N ARG A 216 28.76 15.25 34.02
CA ARG A 216 29.35 14.99 32.67
C ARG A 216 29.00 13.56 32.22
N ALA A 217 29.11 12.59 33.14
CA ALA A 217 28.70 11.22 32.86
C ALA A 217 27.20 11.09 32.59
N TRP A 218 26.35 11.79 33.36
CA TRP A 218 24.90 11.83 33.08
C TRP A 218 24.56 12.43 31.73
N GLN A 219 25.23 13.51 31.34
CA GLN A 219 25.10 14.11 30.00
C GLN A 219 25.58 13.15 28.92
N GLY A 220 26.69 12.45 29.14
CA GLY A 220 27.21 11.43 28.23
C GLY A 220 26.23 10.28 28.00
N ILE A 221 25.59 9.76 29.04
CA ILE A 221 24.55 8.73 28.95
C ILE A 221 23.35 9.25 28.14
N ALA A 222 22.91 10.49 28.37
CA ALA A 222 21.83 11.10 27.60
C ALA A 222 22.21 11.27 26.12
N ALA A 223 23.48 11.58 25.83
CA ALA A 223 23.99 11.68 24.47
C ALA A 223 24.03 10.32 23.76
N VAL A 224 24.38 9.24 24.46
CA VAL A 224 24.30 7.86 23.93
C VAL A 224 22.86 7.53 23.55
N GLU A 225 21.88 7.79 24.42
CA GLU A 225 20.45 7.57 24.12
C GLU A 225 20.03 8.34 22.86
N SER A 226 20.38 9.63 22.79
CA SER A 226 20.07 10.49 21.61
C SER A 226 20.73 9.97 20.34
N GLY A 227 21.97 9.46 20.42
CA GLY A 227 22.67 8.85 19.32
C GLY A 227 21.99 7.60 18.76
N LEU A 228 21.45 6.74 19.65
CA LEU A 228 20.69 5.56 19.28
C LEU A 228 19.35 5.93 18.64
N ILE A 229 18.62 6.91 19.18
CA ILE A 229 17.39 7.44 18.59
C ILE A 229 17.67 7.96 17.17
N ARG A 230 18.75 8.72 16.97
CA ARG A 230 19.13 9.20 15.65
C ARG A 230 19.47 8.08 14.66
N ARG A 231 20.11 6.99 15.10
CA ARG A 231 20.30 5.80 14.25
C ARG A 231 18.97 5.17 13.85
N ALA A 232 18.02 5.12 14.76
CA ALA A 232 16.67 4.65 14.46
C ALA A 232 15.98 5.53 13.42
N GLU A 233 16.08 6.86 13.53
CA GLU A 233 15.55 7.81 12.55
C GLU A 233 16.16 7.60 11.16
N LEU A 234 17.46 7.47 11.07
CA LEU A 234 18.16 7.19 9.82
C LEU A 234 17.82 5.82 9.21
N ALA A 235 17.50 4.82 10.02
CA ALA A 235 17.01 3.53 9.55
C ALA A 235 15.58 3.65 9.00
N ALA A 236 14.69 4.36 9.69
CA ALA A 236 13.33 4.62 9.26
C ALA A 236 13.27 5.40 7.94
N ASP A 237 14.16 6.38 7.74
CA ASP A 237 14.27 7.15 6.49
C ASP A 237 14.65 6.28 5.27
N ARG A 238 15.25 5.12 5.51
CA ARG A 238 15.57 4.10 4.49
C ARG A 238 14.54 2.99 4.38
N ASP A 239 13.36 3.20 4.94
CA ASP A 239 12.30 2.18 5.04
C ASP A 239 12.69 0.95 5.90
N ASP A 240 13.77 0.99 6.70
CA ASP A 240 14.15 -0.07 7.65
C ASP A 240 13.53 0.16 9.05
N PHE A 241 12.20 0.08 9.12
CA PHE A 241 11.47 0.23 10.38
C PHE A 241 11.78 -0.89 11.39
N ALA A 242 12.21 -2.06 10.93
CA ALA A 242 12.64 -3.14 11.81
C ALA A 242 14.00 -2.82 12.44
N GLY A 243 14.93 -2.25 11.69
CA GLY A 243 16.19 -1.73 12.19
C GLY A 243 15.98 -0.58 13.18
N ALA A 244 15.12 0.38 12.83
CA ALA A 244 14.74 1.48 13.70
C ALA A 244 14.20 0.99 15.05
N GLN A 245 13.31 -0.01 15.03
CA GLN A 245 12.77 -0.59 16.26
C GLN A 245 13.87 -1.24 17.12
N ARG A 246 14.82 -1.96 16.53
CA ARG A 246 15.96 -2.54 17.27
C ARG A 246 16.81 -1.47 17.96
N GLU A 247 17.12 -0.37 17.27
CA GLU A 247 17.89 0.74 17.86
C GLU A 247 17.12 1.40 19.01
N LEU A 248 15.79 1.57 18.90
CA LEU A 248 14.96 2.11 19.98
C LEU A 248 14.85 1.15 21.18
N ASP A 249 14.81 -0.17 20.95
CA ASP A 249 14.80 -1.17 22.02
C ASP A 249 16.13 -1.19 22.79
N VAL A 250 17.21 -0.85 22.08
CA VAL A 250 18.52 -0.63 22.67
C VAL A 250 18.54 0.68 23.46
N ALA A 251 18.06 1.78 22.89
CA ALA A 251 17.99 3.09 23.55
C ALA A 251 17.17 3.03 24.86
N ALA A 252 16.07 2.29 24.88
CA ALA A 252 15.23 2.12 26.08
C ALA A 252 15.96 1.50 27.28
N LYS A 253 17.07 0.78 27.06
CA LYS A 253 17.88 0.15 28.14
C LYS A 253 18.98 1.09 28.67
N VAL A 254 19.20 2.21 28.02
CA VAL A 254 20.24 3.19 28.41
C VAL A 254 19.83 3.86 29.71
N ARG A 255 18.62 4.41 29.74
CA ARG A 255 18.08 5.22 30.85
C ARG A 255 16.57 4.97 31.06
N PRO A 256 16.19 3.82 31.63
CA PRO A 256 14.78 3.52 31.89
C PRO A 256 14.21 4.27 33.12
N PRO A 257 12.92 4.74 33.08
CA PRO A 257 12.08 4.90 31.93
C PRO A 257 12.49 6.13 31.10
N SER A 258 12.38 6.07 29.77
CA SER A 258 12.77 7.17 28.87
C SER A 258 11.57 7.66 28.04
N ALA A 259 11.06 8.85 28.37
CA ALA A 259 10.01 9.51 27.60
C ALA A 259 10.48 9.86 26.17
N THR A 260 11.75 10.19 25.99
CA THR A 260 12.33 10.54 24.68
C THR A 260 12.32 9.36 23.71
N VAL A 261 12.54 8.14 24.22
CA VAL A 261 12.44 6.91 23.42
C VAL A 261 10.99 6.61 23.03
N GLU A 262 10.05 6.78 23.93
CA GLU A 262 8.62 6.58 23.62
C GLU A 262 8.11 7.60 22.59
N ASP A 263 8.51 8.85 22.70
CA ASP A 263 8.22 9.88 21.70
C ASP A 263 8.83 9.53 20.32
N ALA A 264 10.07 9.01 20.32
CA ALA A 264 10.70 8.55 19.08
C ALA A 264 9.94 7.36 18.46
N ARG A 265 9.51 6.39 19.27
CA ARG A 265 8.66 5.28 18.81
C ARG A 265 7.37 5.77 18.17
N ALA A 266 6.70 6.72 18.80
CA ALA A 266 5.47 7.31 18.26
C ALA A 266 5.71 8.02 16.92
N ARG A 267 6.79 8.79 16.81
CA ARG A 267 7.18 9.44 15.53
C ARG A 267 7.46 8.42 14.43
N MET A 268 8.25 7.35 14.73
CA MET A 268 8.56 6.30 13.76
C MET A 268 7.30 5.54 13.31
N ALA A 269 6.38 5.25 14.25
CA ALA A 269 5.11 4.62 13.93
C ALA A 269 4.27 5.49 12.97
N MET A 270 4.21 6.80 13.21
CA MET A 270 3.50 7.72 12.34
C MET A 270 4.17 7.83 10.97
N GLN A 271 5.50 7.96 10.91
CA GLN A 271 6.26 7.98 9.65
C GLN A 271 5.99 6.72 8.82
N ARG A 272 5.97 5.54 9.47
CA ARG A 272 5.63 4.27 8.83
C ARG A 272 4.24 4.28 8.22
N ILE A 273 3.22 4.77 8.96
CA ILE A 273 1.84 4.89 8.47
C ILE A 273 1.78 5.82 7.24
N VAL A 274 2.41 6.98 7.31
CA VAL A 274 2.45 7.94 6.20
C VAL A 274 3.12 7.32 4.97
N ARG A 275 4.24 6.61 5.16
CA ARG A 275 4.95 5.94 4.07
C ARG A 275 4.13 4.84 3.41
N VAL A 276 3.49 3.98 4.21
CA VAL A 276 2.62 2.90 3.72
C VAL A 276 1.45 3.47 2.91
N ASN A 277 0.79 4.52 3.41
CA ASN A 277 -0.30 5.19 2.69
C ASN A 277 0.18 5.83 1.37
N ALA A 278 1.34 6.48 1.36
CA ALA A 278 1.90 7.06 0.15
C ALA A 278 2.19 6.00 -0.93
N LEU A 279 2.71 4.84 -0.53
CA LEU A 279 2.95 3.70 -1.43
C LEU A 279 1.62 3.12 -1.97
N ARG A 280 0.59 2.99 -1.11
CA ARG A 280 -0.75 2.58 -1.55
C ARG A 280 -1.29 3.56 -2.60
N ASP A 281 -1.26 4.85 -2.32
CA ASP A 281 -1.81 5.87 -3.22
C ASP A 281 -1.07 5.91 -4.56
N ALA A 282 0.26 5.76 -4.54
CA ALA A 282 1.06 5.61 -5.75
C ALA A 282 0.69 4.35 -6.54
N GLY A 283 0.49 3.22 -5.85
CA GLY A 283 0.04 1.98 -6.45
C GLY A 283 -1.35 2.09 -7.06
N LEU A 284 -2.30 2.71 -6.35
CA LEU A 284 -3.66 2.96 -6.86
C LEU A 284 -3.66 3.90 -8.07
N ALA A 285 -2.86 4.95 -8.06
CA ALA A 285 -2.70 5.86 -9.18
C ALA A 285 -2.07 5.16 -10.41
N ALA A 286 -1.12 4.24 -10.18
CA ALA A 286 -0.57 3.43 -11.25
C ALA A 286 -1.62 2.58 -11.95
N LEU A 287 -2.55 1.97 -11.22
CA LEU A 287 -3.63 1.13 -11.77
C LEU A 287 -4.62 1.87 -12.69
N LEU A 288 -4.59 3.21 -12.72
CA LEU A 288 -5.38 4.00 -13.66
C LEU A 288 -4.76 4.08 -15.07
N ARG A 289 -3.54 3.58 -15.24
CA ARG A 289 -2.81 3.54 -16.53
C ARG A 289 -2.81 2.13 -17.10
N GLU A 290 -2.74 2.01 -18.41
CA GLU A 290 -2.80 0.74 -19.13
C GLU A 290 -1.70 -0.24 -18.69
N ASP A 291 -0.47 0.25 -18.45
CA ASP A 291 0.69 -0.56 -18.05
C ASP A 291 0.99 -0.49 -16.53
N GLY A 292 0.05 -0.01 -15.74
CA GLY A 292 0.32 0.35 -14.34
C GLY A 292 0.35 -0.81 -13.35
N ILE A 293 -0.05 -2.02 -13.73
CA ILE A 293 -0.14 -3.18 -12.82
C ILE A 293 1.23 -3.55 -12.23
N ASP A 294 2.30 -3.52 -13.05
CA ASP A 294 3.63 -3.89 -12.58
C ASP A 294 4.22 -2.84 -11.64
N GLU A 295 3.92 -1.56 -11.86
CA GLU A 295 4.26 -0.51 -10.90
C GLU A 295 3.52 -0.68 -9.58
N ALA A 296 2.22 -0.92 -9.61
CA ALA A 296 1.43 -1.19 -8.40
C ALA A 296 1.95 -2.41 -7.63
N ARG A 297 2.39 -3.47 -8.31
CA ARG A 297 3.03 -4.64 -7.70
C ARG A 297 4.37 -4.29 -7.04
N ARG A 298 5.18 -3.41 -7.64
CA ARG A 298 6.41 -2.91 -7.01
C ARG A 298 6.12 -2.16 -5.72
N GLN A 299 5.12 -1.25 -5.71
CA GLN A 299 4.70 -0.54 -4.52
C GLN A 299 4.21 -1.51 -3.43
N LEU A 300 3.38 -2.49 -3.80
CA LEU A 300 2.93 -3.53 -2.88
C LEU A 300 4.09 -4.34 -2.28
N ALA A 301 5.10 -4.67 -3.08
CA ALA A 301 6.28 -5.40 -2.59
C ALA A 301 7.07 -4.61 -1.53
N VAL A 302 7.16 -3.28 -1.67
CA VAL A 302 7.74 -2.41 -0.63
C VAL A 302 6.85 -2.40 0.61
N MET A 303 5.53 -2.21 0.45
CA MET A 303 4.57 -2.21 1.57
C MET A 303 4.64 -3.50 2.39
N LEU A 304 4.73 -4.67 1.74
CA LEU A 304 4.83 -5.97 2.41
C LEU A 304 6.09 -6.13 3.29
N ARG A 305 7.14 -5.34 3.04
CA ARG A 305 8.35 -5.34 3.87
C ARG A 305 8.22 -4.42 5.07
N ILE A 306 7.49 -3.31 4.93
CA ILE A 306 7.47 -2.25 5.94
C ILE A 306 6.16 -2.18 6.72
N ALA A 307 5.03 -2.60 6.16
CA ALA A 307 3.73 -2.52 6.81
C ALA A 307 3.61 -3.52 7.98
N PRO A 308 2.81 -3.21 9.00
CA PRO A 308 2.43 -4.17 10.03
C PRO A 308 1.68 -5.38 9.44
N ALA A 309 1.66 -6.49 10.17
CA ALA A 309 0.80 -7.61 9.81
C ALA A 309 -0.68 -7.15 9.76
N ALA A 310 -1.42 -7.61 8.73
CA ALA A 310 -2.83 -7.26 8.50
C ALA A 310 -3.11 -5.76 8.29
N ASP A 311 -2.13 -5.00 7.77
CA ASP A 311 -2.32 -3.59 7.44
C ASP A 311 -3.43 -3.39 6.38
N PRO A 312 -4.44 -2.54 6.64
CA PRO A 312 -5.58 -2.35 5.74
C PRO A 312 -5.20 -1.70 4.40
N ALA A 313 -4.22 -0.80 4.38
CA ALA A 313 -3.78 -0.16 3.13
C ALA A 313 -3.08 -1.16 2.20
N THR A 314 -2.31 -2.08 2.77
CA THR A 314 -1.66 -3.18 2.04
C THR A 314 -2.70 -4.17 1.49
N ALA A 315 -3.72 -4.50 2.29
CA ALA A 315 -4.82 -5.36 1.86
C ALA A 315 -5.63 -4.71 0.72
N GLU A 316 -5.91 -3.41 0.82
CA GLU A 316 -6.60 -2.64 -0.22
C GLU A 316 -5.83 -2.67 -1.54
N LEU A 317 -4.54 -2.31 -1.54
CA LEU A 317 -3.75 -2.30 -2.77
C LEU A 317 -3.66 -3.70 -3.40
N ARG A 318 -3.48 -4.75 -2.59
CA ARG A 318 -3.48 -6.14 -3.07
C ARG A 318 -4.79 -6.49 -3.77
N GLN A 319 -5.93 -6.17 -3.14
CA GLN A 319 -7.26 -6.42 -3.71
C GLN A 319 -7.47 -5.64 -5.02
N ARG A 320 -6.99 -4.39 -5.08
CA ARG A 320 -7.12 -3.57 -6.30
C ARG A 320 -6.24 -4.08 -7.44
N ILE A 321 -5.04 -4.56 -7.15
CA ILE A 321 -4.17 -5.23 -8.13
C ILE A 321 -4.83 -6.51 -8.65
N ASP A 322 -5.43 -7.31 -7.77
CA ASP A 322 -6.16 -8.53 -8.15
C ASP A 322 -7.32 -8.20 -9.10
N LEU A 323 -8.16 -7.24 -8.72
CA LEU A 323 -9.24 -6.77 -9.58
C LEU A 323 -8.75 -6.24 -10.93
N ALA A 324 -7.71 -5.42 -10.94
CA ALA A 324 -7.14 -4.87 -12.17
C ALA A 324 -6.55 -5.96 -13.08
N THR A 325 -5.96 -7.00 -12.50
CA THR A 325 -5.41 -8.14 -13.24
C THR A 325 -6.49 -8.90 -14.00
N HIS A 326 -7.68 -9.07 -13.40
CA HIS A 326 -8.76 -9.87 -13.97
C HIS A 326 -9.80 -9.06 -14.74
N TYR A 327 -9.97 -7.77 -14.43
CA TYR A 327 -11.07 -6.95 -14.98
C TYR A 327 -10.63 -5.59 -15.55
N GLY A 328 -9.34 -5.28 -15.54
CA GLY A 328 -8.88 -3.94 -15.92
C GLY A 328 -9.51 -2.86 -15.02
N LEU A 329 -10.20 -1.90 -15.63
CA LEU A 329 -10.89 -0.81 -14.92
C LEU A 329 -12.30 -1.17 -14.45
N PHE A 330 -12.78 -2.38 -14.75
CA PHE A 330 -14.13 -2.81 -14.42
C PHE A 330 -14.20 -3.59 -13.11
N ARG A 331 -15.44 -3.90 -12.69
CA ARG A 331 -15.74 -4.75 -11.52
C ARG A 331 -16.77 -5.82 -11.89
N PRO A 332 -16.70 -7.02 -11.30
CA PRO A 332 -17.71 -8.03 -11.49
C PRO A 332 -19.12 -7.51 -11.21
N GLY A 333 -20.08 -7.81 -12.07
CA GLY A 333 -21.46 -7.35 -11.95
C GLY A 333 -21.69 -5.89 -12.36
N GLN A 334 -20.65 -5.14 -12.73
CA GLN A 334 -20.83 -3.78 -13.20
C GLN A 334 -21.60 -3.74 -14.52
N VAL A 335 -22.65 -2.91 -14.57
CA VAL A 335 -23.42 -2.64 -15.79
C VAL A 335 -22.96 -1.32 -16.41
N PHE A 336 -22.70 -1.32 -17.71
CA PHE A 336 -22.25 -0.14 -18.42
C PHE A 336 -22.73 -0.17 -19.89
N THR A 337 -22.50 0.93 -20.59
CA THR A 337 -22.71 1.05 -22.05
C THR A 337 -21.59 1.89 -22.65
N ASP A 338 -21.06 1.48 -23.79
CA ASP A 338 -20.07 2.29 -24.51
C ASP A 338 -20.74 3.36 -25.35
N ALA A 339 -20.11 4.52 -25.46
CA ALA A 339 -20.52 5.58 -26.37
C ALA A 339 -20.17 5.20 -27.82
N MET A 340 -21.01 5.54 -28.77
CA MET A 340 -20.77 5.30 -30.20
C MET A 340 -20.36 6.59 -30.91
N LYS A 341 -19.43 6.50 -31.85
CA LYS A 341 -18.97 7.63 -32.69
C LYS A 341 -20.10 8.33 -33.45
N GLY A 342 -21.10 7.58 -33.89
CA GLY A 342 -22.28 8.09 -34.57
C GLY A 342 -23.37 8.69 -33.67
N GLY A 343 -23.06 8.84 -32.37
CA GLY A 343 -24.01 9.27 -31.35
C GLY A 343 -24.81 8.12 -30.73
N GLY A 344 -25.33 8.36 -29.52
CA GLY A 344 -26.02 7.35 -28.73
C GLY A 344 -25.07 6.38 -28.03
N ARG A 345 -25.65 5.29 -27.51
CA ARG A 345 -24.92 4.27 -26.73
C ARG A 345 -25.16 2.89 -27.31
N GLY A 346 -24.19 2.01 -27.12
CA GLY A 346 -24.28 0.58 -27.43
C GLY A 346 -25.22 -0.15 -26.48
N PRO A 347 -25.35 -1.48 -26.62
CA PRO A 347 -26.16 -2.31 -25.73
C PRO A 347 -25.67 -2.21 -24.28
N GLN A 348 -26.56 -2.49 -23.31
CA GLN A 348 -26.16 -2.63 -21.91
C GLN A 348 -25.31 -3.87 -21.75
N MET A 349 -24.12 -3.70 -21.21
CA MET A 349 -23.17 -4.77 -20.94
C MET A 349 -23.10 -5.02 -19.42
N VAL A 350 -22.92 -6.27 -19.02
CA VAL A 350 -22.62 -6.64 -17.63
C VAL A 350 -21.30 -7.39 -17.57
N VAL A 351 -20.46 -7.05 -16.58
CA VAL A 351 -19.16 -7.71 -16.38
C VAL A 351 -19.36 -9.04 -15.68
N ILE A 352 -19.02 -10.12 -16.37
CA ILE A 352 -19.07 -11.50 -15.85
C ILE A 352 -17.77 -11.78 -15.09
N PRO A 353 -17.84 -12.39 -13.87
CA PRO A 353 -16.66 -12.74 -13.11
C PRO A 353 -15.78 -13.74 -13.87
N HIS A 354 -14.44 -13.65 -13.66
CA HIS A 354 -13.53 -14.72 -14.04
C HIS A 354 -13.79 -15.97 -13.18
N GLY A 355 -13.40 -17.12 -13.64
CA GLY A 355 -13.62 -18.34 -12.89
C GLY A 355 -13.53 -19.60 -13.73
N ALA A 356 -13.94 -20.73 -13.15
CA ALA A 356 -13.92 -22.02 -13.81
C ALA A 356 -15.27 -22.71 -13.68
N PHE A 357 -15.60 -23.51 -14.68
CA PHE A 357 -16.82 -24.33 -14.69
C PHE A 357 -16.62 -25.63 -15.46
N ARG A 358 -17.55 -26.54 -15.29
CA ARG A 358 -17.62 -27.78 -16.05
C ARG A 358 -18.57 -27.60 -17.22
N MET A 359 -18.04 -27.58 -18.45
CA MET A 359 -18.78 -27.44 -19.71
C MET A 359 -19.22 -28.79 -20.22
N GLY A 360 -20.41 -28.83 -20.78
CA GLY A 360 -20.96 -30.02 -21.42
C GLY A 360 -21.76 -30.93 -20.46
N SER A 361 -22.04 -32.14 -20.89
CA SER A 361 -22.83 -33.16 -20.16
C SER A 361 -21.98 -34.35 -19.78
N GLU A 362 -22.26 -34.97 -18.63
CA GLU A 362 -21.67 -36.23 -18.20
C GLU A 362 -22.21 -37.42 -19.05
N GLU A 363 -21.59 -38.58 -18.93
CA GLU A 363 -21.87 -39.75 -19.77
C GLU A 363 -23.34 -40.18 -19.75
N ASN A 364 -24.01 -40.00 -18.61
CA ASN A 364 -25.39 -40.41 -18.41
C ASN A 364 -26.42 -39.30 -18.67
N GLU A 365 -26.00 -38.16 -19.16
CA GLU A 365 -26.86 -37.00 -19.39
C GLU A 365 -26.63 -36.41 -20.80
N GLY A 366 -27.70 -35.85 -21.37
CA GLY A 366 -27.65 -35.08 -22.59
C GLY A 366 -27.34 -35.91 -23.85
N GLU A 367 -27.01 -35.16 -24.90
CA GLU A 367 -26.71 -35.73 -26.21
C GLU A 367 -25.20 -36.04 -26.35
N GLU A 368 -24.85 -36.93 -27.28
CA GLU A 368 -23.46 -37.30 -27.56
C GLU A 368 -22.57 -36.10 -27.96
N ASN A 369 -23.18 -35.17 -28.67
CA ASN A 369 -22.45 -33.95 -29.13
C ASN A 369 -22.11 -32.99 -27.98
N GLU A 370 -22.67 -33.14 -26.79
CA GLU A 370 -22.37 -32.35 -25.58
C GLU A 370 -21.21 -32.94 -24.77
N ARG A 371 -20.53 -34.00 -25.26
CA ARG A 371 -19.51 -34.77 -24.57
C ARG A 371 -18.14 -34.69 -25.26
N PRO A 372 -17.06 -34.96 -24.54
CA PRO A 372 -16.97 -35.18 -23.11
C PRO A 372 -17.15 -33.88 -22.31
N ALA A 373 -17.70 -34.00 -21.08
CA ALA A 373 -17.70 -32.89 -20.14
C ALA A 373 -16.25 -32.50 -19.78
N ARG A 374 -15.96 -31.20 -19.65
CA ARG A 374 -14.61 -30.68 -19.52
C ARG A 374 -14.55 -29.46 -18.64
N ASN A 375 -13.42 -29.26 -17.93
CA ASN A 375 -13.19 -28.08 -17.14
C ASN A 375 -12.65 -26.95 -18.03
N ILE A 376 -13.28 -25.80 -17.96
CA ILE A 376 -12.86 -24.56 -18.62
C ILE A 376 -12.58 -23.53 -17.53
N ARG A 377 -11.52 -22.75 -17.71
CA ARG A 377 -11.14 -21.66 -16.82
C ARG A 377 -10.95 -20.38 -17.63
N PHE A 378 -11.57 -19.32 -17.15
CA PHE A 378 -11.38 -17.97 -17.66
C PHE A 378 -10.54 -17.20 -16.63
N ASP A 379 -9.33 -16.80 -17.01
CA ASP A 379 -8.41 -16.05 -16.14
C ASP A 379 -8.73 -14.56 -16.12
N ARG A 380 -9.52 -14.08 -17.09
CA ARG A 380 -10.06 -12.72 -17.15
C ARG A 380 -11.58 -12.75 -17.23
N GLY A 381 -12.20 -11.73 -16.64
CA GLY A 381 -13.62 -11.47 -16.85
C GLY A 381 -13.88 -11.02 -18.28
N LEU A 382 -15.13 -11.02 -18.67
CA LEU A 382 -15.61 -10.49 -19.93
C LEU A 382 -16.89 -9.69 -19.69
N ALA A 383 -17.25 -8.79 -20.58
CA ALA A 383 -18.56 -8.15 -20.53
C ALA A 383 -19.47 -8.78 -21.59
N MET A 384 -20.69 -9.17 -21.20
CA MET A 384 -21.71 -9.71 -22.12
C MET A 384 -22.90 -8.77 -22.16
N SER A 385 -23.56 -8.63 -23.31
CA SER A 385 -24.80 -7.86 -23.39
C SER A 385 -25.85 -8.47 -22.47
N ARG A 386 -26.49 -7.60 -21.70
CA ARG A 386 -27.41 -7.98 -20.63
C ARG A 386 -28.63 -8.72 -21.15
N THR A 387 -29.01 -8.43 -22.38
CA THR A 387 -30.10 -9.04 -23.12
C THR A 387 -29.62 -9.44 -24.51
N GLU A 388 -30.45 -10.12 -25.28
CA GLU A 388 -30.27 -10.30 -26.71
C GLU A 388 -30.25 -8.93 -27.40
N ILE A 389 -29.62 -8.84 -28.59
CA ILE A 389 -29.68 -7.64 -29.43
C ILE A 389 -31.11 -7.45 -29.91
N THR A 390 -31.61 -6.23 -29.71
CA THR A 390 -32.98 -5.86 -30.04
C THR A 390 -33.15 -5.47 -31.52
N VAL A 391 -34.38 -5.49 -32.00
CA VAL A 391 -34.73 -4.96 -33.33
C VAL A 391 -34.32 -3.50 -33.48
N GLY A 392 -34.49 -2.66 -32.42
CA GLY A 392 -34.10 -1.26 -32.45
C GLY A 392 -32.59 -1.06 -32.56
N GLU A 393 -31.79 -1.90 -31.85
CA GLU A 393 -30.32 -1.87 -31.91
C GLU A 393 -29.83 -2.34 -33.30
N PHE A 394 -30.41 -3.40 -33.81
CA PHE A 394 -30.08 -3.90 -35.16
C PHE A 394 -30.49 -2.90 -36.27
N ARG A 395 -31.62 -2.20 -36.10
CA ARG A 395 -32.06 -1.12 -37.01
C ARG A 395 -31.02 -0.02 -37.11
N ARG A 396 -30.42 0.41 -36.01
CA ARG A 396 -29.33 1.41 -36.01
C ARG A 396 -28.13 0.93 -36.86
N PHE A 397 -27.75 -0.34 -36.73
CA PHE A 397 -26.72 -0.94 -37.58
C PHE A 397 -27.06 -0.90 -39.06
N MET A 398 -28.30 -1.33 -39.39
CA MET A 398 -28.75 -1.34 -40.81
C MET A 398 -28.82 0.05 -41.42
N GLN A 399 -29.21 1.07 -40.62
CA GLN A 399 -29.25 2.46 -41.08
C GLN A 399 -27.84 3.07 -41.24
N ALA A 400 -26.91 2.69 -40.39
CA ALA A 400 -25.55 3.21 -40.40
C ALA A 400 -24.64 2.56 -41.45
N THR A 401 -25.07 1.43 -42.02
CA THR A 401 -24.25 0.63 -42.93
C THR A 401 -24.98 0.36 -44.25
N ARG A 402 -24.27 -0.15 -45.23
CA ARG A 402 -24.89 -0.70 -46.48
C ARG A 402 -25.11 -2.20 -46.37
N HIS A 403 -25.13 -2.76 -45.14
CA HIS A 403 -25.33 -4.18 -44.95
C HIS A 403 -26.73 -4.59 -45.46
N ARG A 404 -26.78 -5.71 -46.13
CA ARG A 404 -28.05 -6.32 -46.59
C ARG A 404 -28.19 -7.67 -45.88
N ALA A 405 -29.05 -7.73 -44.86
CA ALA A 405 -29.29 -8.94 -44.10
C ALA A 405 -29.71 -10.13 -44.99
N ARG A 406 -29.34 -11.33 -44.54
CA ARG A 406 -29.52 -12.54 -45.37
C ARG A 406 -30.99 -12.79 -45.75
N ALA A 407 -31.91 -12.64 -44.80
CA ALA A 407 -33.35 -12.82 -45.08
C ALA A 407 -33.88 -11.78 -46.07
N THR A 408 -33.49 -10.51 -45.93
CA THR A 408 -33.84 -9.44 -46.84
C THR A 408 -33.34 -9.71 -48.28
N ARG A 409 -32.11 -10.23 -48.42
CA ARG A 409 -31.55 -10.59 -49.75
C ARG A 409 -32.27 -11.79 -50.38
N ARG A 410 -32.71 -12.76 -49.56
CA ARG A 410 -33.44 -13.96 -50.03
C ARG A 410 -34.91 -13.69 -50.31
N GLY A 411 -35.47 -12.62 -49.71
CA GLY A 411 -36.91 -12.35 -49.72
C GLY A 411 -37.77 -13.28 -48.88
N TYR A 412 -37.17 -14.11 -48.02
CA TYR A 412 -37.89 -15.03 -47.12
C TYR A 412 -37.10 -15.43 -45.91
N SER A 413 -37.82 -15.89 -44.88
CA SER A 413 -37.26 -16.56 -43.70
C SER A 413 -38.23 -17.65 -43.18
N THR A 414 -37.78 -18.44 -42.21
CA THR A 414 -38.60 -19.42 -41.50
C THR A 414 -39.34 -18.72 -40.36
N ALA A 415 -40.67 -18.65 -40.45
CA ALA A 415 -41.58 -18.05 -39.47
C ALA A 415 -42.60 -19.08 -38.93
N TYR A 416 -43.15 -18.79 -37.75
CA TYR A 416 -44.23 -19.63 -37.21
C TYR A 416 -45.55 -19.36 -37.95
N ASP A 417 -46.18 -20.43 -38.35
CA ASP A 417 -47.51 -20.39 -38.93
C ASP A 417 -48.53 -20.94 -37.94
N GLU A 418 -49.42 -20.08 -37.49
CA GLU A 418 -50.43 -20.41 -36.51
C GLU A 418 -51.42 -21.49 -37.00
N ARG A 419 -51.72 -21.50 -38.31
CA ARG A 419 -52.65 -22.50 -38.92
C ARG A 419 -51.99 -23.86 -39.00
N ALA A 420 -50.73 -23.89 -39.43
CA ALA A 420 -49.96 -25.14 -39.48
C ALA A 420 -49.49 -25.64 -38.11
N GLY A 421 -49.40 -24.75 -37.14
CA GLY A 421 -48.82 -25.05 -35.82
C GLY A 421 -47.32 -25.39 -35.91
N SER A 422 -46.60 -24.88 -36.90
CA SER A 422 -45.22 -25.23 -37.20
C SER A 422 -44.46 -24.08 -37.81
N LEU A 423 -43.13 -24.21 -37.86
CA LEU A 423 -42.26 -23.29 -38.54
C LEU A 423 -42.23 -23.57 -40.05
N VAL A 424 -42.62 -22.60 -40.85
CA VAL A 424 -42.69 -22.71 -42.32
C VAL A 424 -41.87 -21.61 -43.01
N ARG A 425 -41.43 -21.88 -44.21
CA ARG A 425 -40.81 -20.84 -45.08
C ARG A 425 -41.88 -19.82 -45.49
N ARG A 426 -41.60 -18.50 -45.19
CA ARG A 426 -42.53 -17.41 -45.46
C ARG A 426 -41.84 -16.26 -46.22
N GLY A 427 -42.43 -15.80 -47.30
CA GLY A 427 -41.98 -14.65 -48.07
C GLY A 427 -42.14 -13.32 -47.32
N ASN A 428 -41.38 -12.32 -47.66
CA ASN A 428 -41.39 -10.98 -47.09
C ASN A 428 -41.19 -10.94 -45.55
N VAL A 429 -40.41 -11.90 -45.05
CA VAL A 429 -40.03 -11.98 -43.64
C VAL A 429 -38.53 -11.78 -43.52
N ASP A 430 -38.11 -10.79 -42.75
CA ASP A 430 -36.73 -10.49 -42.45
C ASP A 430 -36.54 -9.96 -41.02
N TRP A 431 -35.42 -9.36 -40.71
CA TRP A 431 -35.04 -8.90 -39.35
C TRP A 431 -36.03 -7.89 -38.74
N GLN A 432 -36.89 -7.23 -39.50
CA GLN A 432 -37.94 -6.33 -39.03
C GLN A 432 -39.20 -7.06 -38.59
N SER A 433 -39.23 -8.36 -38.81
CA SER A 433 -40.38 -9.21 -38.52
C SER A 433 -40.24 -9.97 -37.18
N GLY A 434 -41.32 -10.09 -36.44
CA GLY A 434 -41.43 -10.99 -35.29
C GLY A 434 -41.63 -12.45 -35.71
N TYR A 435 -41.82 -13.33 -34.74
CA TYR A 435 -41.85 -14.78 -34.92
C TYR A 435 -42.91 -15.29 -35.92
N ALA A 436 -44.04 -14.60 -36.04
CA ALA A 436 -45.11 -14.94 -36.99
C ALA A 436 -45.06 -14.14 -38.31
N GLY A 437 -43.97 -13.46 -38.58
CA GLY A 437 -43.78 -12.67 -39.79
C GLY A 437 -44.54 -11.35 -39.86
N LYS A 438 -45.08 -10.86 -38.75
CA LYS A 438 -45.61 -9.51 -38.58
C LYS A 438 -44.50 -8.56 -38.12
N PRO A 439 -44.62 -7.23 -38.32
CA PRO A 439 -43.63 -6.26 -37.84
C PRO A 439 -43.35 -6.43 -36.34
N ALA A 440 -42.10 -6.37 -35.93
CA ALA A 440 -41.66 -6.47 -34.53
C ALA A 440 -41.42 -5.05 -33.93
N ALA A 441 -41.72 -4.93 -32.65
CA ALA A 441 -41.37 -3.71 -31.90
C ALA A 441 -39.86 -3.61 -31.62
N ASP A 442 -39.38 -2.39 -31.36
CA ASP A 442 -37.96 -2.14 -31.19
C ASP A 442 -37.30 -2.84 -30.00
N ASN A 443 -38.08 -3.16 -28.94
CA ASN A 443 -37.62 -3.86 -27.73
C ASN A 443 -37.73 -5.39 -27.83
N MET A 444 -38.13 -5.94 -28.97
CA MET A 444 -38.12 -7.39 -29.22
C MET A 444 -36.72 -7.85 -29.60
N PRO A 445 -36.33 -9.12 -29.29
CA PRO A 445 -35.10 -9.68 -29.80
C PRO A 445 -35.12 -9.71 -31.33
N VAL A 446 -33.99 -9.36 -31.94
CA VAL A 446 -33.90 -9.42 -33.43
C VAL A 446 -33.87 -10.88 -33.87
N LEU A 447 -34.78 -11.23 -34.76
CA LEU A 447 -34.95 -12.54 -35.36
C LEU A 447 -34.59 -12.53 -36.82
N HIS A 448 -34.66 -13.72 -37.47
CA HIS A 448 -34.44 -13.84 -38.91
C HIS A 448 -33.08 -13.34 -39.40
N VAL A 449 -32.11 -13.33 -38.53
CA VAL A 449 -30.70 -12.95 -38.75
C VAL A 449 -29.84 -14.21 -38.88
N SER A 450 -28.91 -14.22 -39.84
CA SER A 450 -27.93 -15.29 -39.97
C SER A 450 -26.71 -15.05 -39.06
N ALA A 451 -25.88 -16.08 -38.86
CA ALA A 451 -24.62 -15.93 -38.12
C ALA A 451 -23.71 -14.83 -38.76
N LYS A 452 -23.75 -14.68 -40.06
CA LYS A 452 -22.98 -13.62 -40.76
C LYS A 452 -23.52 -12.22 -40.46
N ASP A 453 -24.84 -12.06 -40.32
CA ASP A 453 -25.45 -10.78 -39.97
C ASP A 453 -25.09 -10.41 -38.52
N ALA A 454 -25.06 -11.39 -37.59
CA ALA A 454 -24.65 -11.21 -36.21
C ALA A 454 -23.18 -10.82 -36.07
N LEU A 455 -22.29 -11.47 -36.83
CA LEU A 455 -20.86 -11.12 -36.88
C LEU A 455 -20.64 -9.70 -37.42
N ALA A 456 -21.34 -9.33 -38.53
CA ALA A 456 -21.25 -7.99 -39.10
C ALA A 456 -21.75 -6.91 -38.12
N TYR A 457 -22.77 -7.19 -37.32
CA TYR A 457 -23.22 -6.29 -36.28
C TYR A 457 -22.13 -6.07 -35.22
N ALA A 458 -21.49 -7.14 -34.73
CA ALA A 458 -20.44 -7.07 -33.71
C ALA A 458 -19.20 -6.30 -34.22
N GLU A 459 -18.84 -6.50 -35.50
CA GLU A 459 -17.74 -5.77 -36.14
C GLU A 459 -18.07 -4.28 -36.27
N TRP A 460 -19.28 -3.95 -36.72
CA TRP A 460 -19.75 -2.56 -36.79
C TRP A 460 -19.74 -1.90 -35.42
N LEU A 461 -20.23 -2.58 -34.38
CA LEU A 461 -20.26 -2.06 -33.02
C LEU A 461 -18.83 -1.79 -32.48
N SER A 462 -17.88 -2.68 -32.81
CA SER A 462 -16.47 -2.47 -32.53
C SER A 462 -15.93 -1.19 -33.16
N GLY A 463 -16.22 -0.97 -34.43
CA GLY A 463 -15.82 0.24 -35.15
C GLY A 463 -16.47 1.52 -34.61
N GLN A 464 -17.72 1.43 -34.13
CA GLN A 464 -18.44 2.56 -33.53
C GLN A 464 -17.93 2.94 -32.14
N THR A 465 -17.54 1.96 -31.34
CA THR A 465 -17.15 2.19 -29.92
C THR A 465 -15.64 2.30 -29.72
N GLY A 466 -14.85 1.80 -30.68
CA GLY A 466 -13.40 1.63 -30.55
C GLY A 466 -13.03 0.48 -29.58
N GLN A 467 -14.02 -0.34 -29.17
CA GLN A 467 -13.84 -1.47 -28.27
C GLN A 467 -14.00 -2.79 -29.05
N ARG A 468 -13.45 -3.89 -28.54
CA ARG A 468 -13.55 -5.19 -29.20
C ARG A 468 -14.84 -5.89 -28.83
N TYR A 469 -15.83 -5.87 -29.73
CA TYR A 469 -17.07 -6.62 -29.64
C TYR A 469 -17.04 -7.82 -30.58
N ARG A 470 -17.58 -8.95 -30.13
CA ARG A 470 -17.70 -10.20 -30.89
C ARG A 470 -18.89 -11.02 -30.40
N LEU A 471 -19.21 -12.10 -31.09
CA LEU A 471 -20.08 -13.12 -30.54
C LEU A 471 -19.35 -13.83 -29.39
N ALA A 472 -20.12 -14.33 -28.41
CA ALA A 472 -19.59 -15.17 -27.35
C ALA A 472 -19.02 -16.47 -27.94
N SER A 473 -17.95 -17.02 -27.35
CA SER A 473 -17.62 -18.42 -27.59
C SER A 473 -18.70 -19.31 -26.96
N GLU A 474 -18.80 -20.53 -27.44
CA GLU A 474 -19.74 -21.52 -26.89
C GLU A 474 -19.47 -21.75 -25.40
N ALA A 475 -18.21 -21.77 -24.98
CA ALA A 475 -17.82 -21.91 -23.59
C ALA A 475 -18.20 -20.68 -22.75
N GLU A 476 -18.00 -19.46 -23.25
CA GLU A 476 -18.43 -18.22 -22.59
C GLU A 476 -19.96 -18.17 -22.43
N PHE A 477 -20.69 -18.60 -23.44
CA PHE A 477 -22.15 -18.66 -23.39
C PHE A 477 -22.63 -19.63 -22.30
N GLU A 478 -22.10 -20.86 -22.26
CA GLU A 478 -22.51 -21.87 -21.26
C GLU A 478 -22.07 -21.45 -19.86
N TYR A 479 -20.90 -20.83 -19.68
CA TYR A 479 -20.44 -20.26 -18.43
C TYR A 479 -21.41 -19.20 -17.91
N ALA A 480 -21.76 -18.26 -18.78
CA ALA A 480 -22.72 -17.19 -18.46
C ALA A 480 -24.12 -17.74 -18.17
N LEU A 481 -24.57 -18.71 -18.92
CA LEU A 481 -25.88 -19.39 -18.74
C LEU A 481 -25.95 -20.11 -17.39
N ARG A 482 -24.95 -20.89 -17.03
CA ARG A 482 -24.87 -21.60 -15.76
C ARG A 482 -24.73 -20.68 -14.56
N ALA A 483 -24.04 -19.58 -14.70
CA ALA A 483 -23.81 -18.58 -13.64
C ALA A 483 -23.48 -19.18 -12.26
N GLY A 484 -22.59 -20.20 -12.24
CA GLY A 484 -22.22 -20.96 -11.05
C GLY A 484 -23.08 -22.19 -10.76
N GLY A 485 -24.22 -22.36 -11.44
CA GLY A 485 -25.09 -23.53 -11.32
C GLY A 485 -24.46 -24.80 -11.92
N ARG A 486 -24.75 -25.96 -11.30
CA ARG A 486 -24.27 -27.27 -11.75
C ARG A 486 -25.39 -28.18 -12.24
N GLY A 487 -26.65 -27.78 -12.09
CA GLY A 487 -27.83 -28.56 -12.49
C GLY A 487 -28.00 -28.69 -14.00
N ARG A 488 -28.95 -29.51 -14.38
CA ARG A 488 -29.37 -29.73 -15.77
C ARG A 488 -29.78 -28.43 -16.47
N TYR A 489 -30.49 -27.56 -15.72
CA TYR A 489 -30.93 -26.24 -16.16
C TYR A 489 -30.24 -25.14 -15.34
N PRO A 490 -30.27 -23.87 -15.77
CA PRO A 490 -29.67 -22.77 -14.98
C PRO A 490 -30.27 -22.62 -13.57
N TRP A 491 -31.51 -23.01 -13.38
CA TRP A 491 -32.21 -22.99 -12.09
C TRP A 491 -32.07 -24.29 -11.28
N GLY A 492 -31.30 -25.28 -11.72
CA GLY A 492 -31.15 -26.58 -11.12
C GLY A 492 -31.88 -27.68 -11.91
N ASP A 493 -32.55 -28.61 -11.22
CA ASP A 493 -33.32 -29.70 -11.83
C ASP A 493 -34.83 -29.44 -11.70
N GLY A 494 -35.62 -30.04 -12.59
CA GLY A 494 -37.09 -29.95 -12.55
C GLY A 494 -37.66 -28.79 -13.37
N ALA A 495 -38.88 -28.39 -13.04
CA ALA A 495 -39.62 -27.34 -13.74
C ALA A 495 -39.04 -25.95 -13.45
N PRO A 496 -39.11 -25.00 -14.41
CA PRO A 496 -38.65 -23.66 -14.19
C PRO A 496 -39.44 -22.96 -13.07
N PRO A 497 -38.79 -22.17 -12.21
CA PRO A 497 -39.48 -21.29 -11.28
C PRO A 497 -40.28 -20.21 -12.01
N VAL A 498 -41.35 -19.70 -11.37
CA VAL A 498 -42.16 -18.61 -11.95
C VAL A 498 -41.27 -17.40 -12.28
N GLY A 499 -41.36 -16.93 -13.54
CA GLY A 499 -40.57 -15.80 -14.05
C GLY A 499 -39.10 -16.11 -14.37
N ALA A 500 -38.73 -17.40 -14.47
CA ALA A 500 -37.38 -17.81 -14.81
C ALA A 500 -36.99 -17.50 -16.26
N GLY A 501 -37.97 -17.50 -17.19
CA GLY A 501 -37.69 -17.23 -18.60
C GLY A 501 -38.92 -17.54 -19.47
N ASN A 502 -38.76 -17.33 -20.78
CA ASN A 502 -39.76 -17.68 -21.79
C ASN A 502 -39.45 -19.08 -22.34
N PHE A 503 -40.26 -20.07 -21.95
CA PHE A 503 -40.11 -21.48 -22.31
C PHE A 503 -41.40 -22.06 -22.85
N THR A 504 -41.35 -23.25 -23.45
CA THR A 504 -42.57 -24.01 -23.74
C THR A 504 -43.23 -24.45 -22.44
N GLY A 505 -44.23 -23.73 -21.99
CA GLY A 505 -45.02 -24.04 -20.79
C GLY A 505 -46.24 -24.87 -21.09
N GLY A 506 -46.52 -25.88 -20.24
CA GLY A 506 -47.72 -26.72 -20.38
C GLY A 506 -49.03 -25.97 -20.12
N LEU A 507 -48.95 -24.79 -19.48
CA LEU A 507 -50.09 -23.91 -19.24
C LEU A 507 -50.32 -22.89 -20.34
N ASP A 508 -49.33 -22.67 -21.23
CA ASP A 508 -49.43 -21.67 -22.30
C ASP A 508 -50.28 -22.15 -23.46
N VAL A 509 -51.01 -21.21 -24.02
CA VAL A 509 -51.97 -21.46 -25.12
C VAL A 509 -51.73 -20.43 -26.21
N SER A 510 -51.66 -20.87 -27.46
CA SER A 510 -51.55 -19.99 -28.62
C SER A 510 -52.84 -19.16 -28.81
N PRO A 511 -52.79 -18.09 -29.64
CA PRO A 511 -53.98 -17.32 -29.99
C PRO A 511 -55.12 -18.20 -30.64
N SER A 512 -54.79 -19.33 -31.26
CA SER A 512 -55.75 -20.28 -31.83
C SER A 512 -56.11 -21.46 -30.92
N GLY A 513 -55.71 -21.43 -29.61
CA GLY A 513 -56.00 -22.46 -28.66
C GLY A 513 -55.06 -23.67 -28.67
N ARG A 514 -53.92 -23.61 -29.37
CA ARG A 514 -52.94 -24.71 -29.39
C ARG A 514 -52.12 -24.75 -28.11
N ARG A 515 -51.69 -25.97 -27.71
CA ARG A 515 -50.82 -26.23 -26.58
C ARG A 515 -49.55 -26.94 -27.05
N TRP A 516 -48.46 -26.72 -26.34
CA TRP A 516 -47.23 -27.45 -26.56
C TRP A 516 -47.37 -28.94 -26.19
N ARG A 517 -46.90 -29.83 -27.04
CA ARG A 517 -46.89 -31.27 -26.74
C ARG A 517 -45.76 -31.67 -25.79
N ASN A 518 -44.61 -31.05 -25.97
CA ASN A 518 -43.39 -31.30 -25.18
C ASN A 518 -43.00 -30.01 -24.45
N ALA A 519 -43.52 -29.88 -23.24
CA ALA A 519 -43.43 -28.66 -22.44
C ALA A 519 -43.06 -28.95 -20.98
N PHE A 520 -42.66 -27.93 -20.28
CA PHE A 520 -42.53 -28.01 -18.83
C PHE A 520 -43.93 -28.11 -18.19
N ALA A 521 -44.19 -29.23 -17.56
CA ALA A 521 -45.48 -29.47 -16.90
C ALA A 521 -45.67 -28.47 -15.75
N GLY A 522 -46.88 -27.88 -15.65
CA GLY A 522 -47.23 -26.93 -14.59
C GLY A 522 -46.57 -25.54 -14.74
N TYR A 523 -45.76 -25.31 -15.78
CA TYR A 523 -45.18 -24.01 -16.08
C TYR A 523 -46.00 -23.25 -17.12
N GLY A 524 -45.98 -21.91 -17.01
CA GLY A 524 -46.53 -20.99 -17.99
C GLY A 524 -45.96 -19.59 -17.77
N ASP A 525 -45.54 -18.96 -18.85
CA ASP A 525 -44.97 -17.61 -18.86
C ASP A 525 -45.88 -16.57 -19.54
N ARG A 526 -47.04 -17.02 -20.03
CA ARG A 526 -48.08 -16.25 -20.72
C ARG A 526 -47.66 -15.72 -22.10
N ALA A 527 -46.58 -16.24 -22.67
CA ALA A 527 -46.13 -15.90 -24.01
C ALA A 527 -46.21 -17.10 -24.94
N TRP A 528 -46.72 -16.90 -26.15
CA TRP A 528 -46.70 -17.88 -27.26
C TRP A 528 -45.74 -17.47 -28.36
N GLY A 529 -44.69 -16.86 -28.07
CA GLY A 529 -43.65 -16.35 -28.97
C GLY A 529 -42.60 -15.67 -28.15
N PRO A 530 -41.59 -15.08 -28.76
CA PRO A 530 -40.60 -14.31 -28.01
C PRO A 530 -41.26 -13.18 -27.24
N ALA A 531 -40.79 -12.93 -26.06
CA ALA A 531 -41.11 -11.76 -25.23
C ALA A 531 -40.15 -10.59 -25.50
N PRO A 532 -40.52 -9.36 -25.16
CA PRO A 532 -39.56 -8.24 -25.11
C PRO A 532 -38.36 -8.62 -24.26
N VAL A 533 -37.14 -8.20 -24.70
CA VAL A 533 -35.91 -8.56 -23.99
C VAL A 533 -35.93 -8.08 -22.55
N GLY A 534 -35.38 -8.85 -21.62
CA GLY A 534 -35.33 -8.51 -20.19
C GLY A 534 -36.65 -8.61 -19.44
N SER A 535 -37.69 -9.26 -20.01
CA SER A 535 -38.98 -9.42 -19.36
C SER A 535 -38.96 -10.36 -18.17
N TYR A 536 -37.94 -11.22 -18.06
CA TYR A 536 -37.82 -12.24 -17.02
C TYR A 536 -36.64 -11.93 -16.10
N ARG A 537 -36.54 -12.68 -15.00
CA ARG A 537 -35.49 -12.46 -13.99
C ARG A 537 -34.11 -12.75 -14.57
N PRO A 538 -33.10 -11.92 -14.28
CA PRO A 538 -31.72 -12.21 -14.66
C PRO A 538 -31.17 -13.38 -13.83
N ASN A 539 -30.17 -14.05 -14.36
CA ASN A 539 -29.40 -15.04 -13.63
C ASN A 539 -28.45 -14.39 -12.59
N ALA A 540 -27.66 -15.20 -11.87
CA ALA A 540 -26.74 -14.70 -10.83
C ALA A 540 -25.63 -13.76 -11.36
N PHE A 541 -25.36 -13.74 -12.67
CA PHE A 541 -24.43 -12.80 -13.30
C PHE A 541 -25.12 -11.52 -13.82
N GLY A 542 -26.43 -11.37 -13.62
CA GLY A 542 -27.20 -10.20 -14.04
C GLY A 542 -27.60 -10.22 -15.52
N ILE A 543 -27.56 -11.39 -16.19
CA ILE A 543 -27.89 -11.55 -17.59
C ILE A 543 -29.29 -12.15 -17.73
N HIS A 544 -30.10 -11.57 -18.61
CA HIS A 544 -31.46 -12.02 -18.90
C HIS A 544 -31.50 -12.97 -20.12
N ASP A 545 -32.47 -13.81 -20.15
CA ASP A 545 -32.94 -14.58 -21.33
C ASP A 545 -31.88 -15.49 -21.99
N LEU A 546 -30.78 -15.88 -21.26
CA LEU A 546 -29.79 -16.83 -21.79
C LEU A 546 -30.39 -18.26 -21.97
N ALA A 547 -31.39 -18.61 -21.19
CA ALA A 547 -32.19 -19.81 -21.37
C ALA A 547 -33.58 -19.41 -21.86
N GLY A 548 -34.05 -19.97 -22.97
CA GLY A 548 -35.35 -19.66 -23.54
C GLY A 548 -35.36 -18.38 -24.37
N ASN A 549 -36.49 -17.74 -24.49
CA ASN A 549 -36.81 -16.61 -25.36
C ASN A 549 -36.34 -16.84 -26.81
N VAL A 550 -35.11 -16.60 -27.16
CA VAL A 550 -34.58 -16.97 -28.48
C VAL A 550 -33.27 -17.74 -28.34
N SER A 551 -33.05 -18.72 -29.20
CA SER A 551 -31.75 -19.38 -29.33
C SER A 551 -30.74 -18.38 -29.95
N GLU A 552 -29.48 -18.54 -29.63
CA GLU A 552 -28.49 -17.50 -30.00
C GLU A 552 -27.31 -18.06 -30.78
N TRP A 553 -26.91 -17.35 -31.82
CA TRP A 553 -25.67 -17.60 -32.53
C TRP A 553 -24.47 -17.33 -31.61
N VAL A 554 -23.55 -18.30 -31.55
CA VAL A 554 -22.23 -18.12 -30.93
C VAL A 554 -21.11 -18.17 -31.98
N ALA A 555 -19.90 -17.85 -31.61
CA ALA A 555 -18.79 -17.71 -32.55
C ALA A 555 -18.30 -19.05 -33.12
N ASP A 556 -18.54 -20.15 -32.41
CA ASP A 556 -17.95 -21.46 -32.70
C ASP A 556 -18.51 -22.08 -33.99
N CYS A 557 -17.64 -22.78 -34.70
CA CYS A 557 -18.02 -23.73 -35.72
C CYS A 557 -18.61 -24.98 -35.04
N TRP A 558 -19.59 -25.61 -35.73
CA TRP A 558 -20.17 -26.85 -35.25
C TRP A 558 -19.18 -28.01 -35.34
N HIS A 559 -19.10 -28.78 -34.25
CA HIS A 559 -18.38 -30.06 -34.14
C HIS A 559 -19.27 -31.05 -33.36
N ASP A 560 -19.28 -32.31 -33.77
CA ASP A 560 -20.15 -33.34 -33.20
C ASP A 560 -19.73 -33.82 -31.79
N SER A 561 -18.67 -33.27 -31.23
CA SER A 561 -18.23 -33.53 -29.87
C SER A 561 -17.24 -32.45 -29.38
N PHE A 562 -17.01 -32.40 -28.06
CA PHE A 562 -15.98 -31.55 -27.47
C PHE A 562 -14.56 -32.19 -27.46
N ARG A 563 -14.39 -33.33 -28.09
CA ARG A 563 -13.05 -33.90 -28.30
C ARG A 563 -12.21 -32.89 -29.10
N ARG A 564 -11.01 -32.56 -28.61
CA ARG A 564 -10.10 -31.56 -29.22
C ARG A 564 -10.57 -30.08 -29.18
N ALA A 565 -11.66 -29.74 -28.50
CA ALA A 565 -12.07 -28.34 -28.35
C ALA A 565 -11.00 -27.54 -27.57
N PRO A 566 -10.84 -26.22 -27.82
CA PRO A 566 -9.91 -25.36 -27.09
C PRO A 566 -10.07 -25.45 -25.56
N ARG A 567 -8.99 -25.58 -24.82
CA ARG A 567 -9.05 -25.77 -23.36
C ARG A 567 -9.22 -24.47 -22.56
N ASP A 568 -8.92 -23.36 -23.19
CA ASP A 568 -9.02 -22.00 -22.65
C ASP A 568 -10.39 -21.34 -22.81
N GLY A 569 -11.36 -22.07 -23.39
CA GLY A 569 -12.69 -21.54 -23.67
C GLY A 569 -12.76 -20.61 -24.87
N ALA A 570 -11.70 -20.45 -25.64
CA ALA A 570 -11.73 -19.70 -26.89
C ALA A 570 -12.69 -20.36 -27.90
N ALA A 571 -13.25 -19.55 -28.82
CA ALA A 571 -14.14 -20.06 -29.86
C ALA A 571 -13.42 -21.06 -30.77
N TRP A 572 -14.03 -22.20 -31.01
CA TRP A 572 -13.50 -23.24 -31.90
C TRP A 572 -13.82 -22.93 -33.35
N LEU A 573 -12.87 -22.28 -34.01
CA LEU A 573 -13.02 -21.79 -35.39
C LEU A 573 -12.25 -22.67 -36.37
N ASN A 574 -12.92 -23.01 -37.49
CA ASN A 574 -12.29 -23.65 -38.63
C ASN A 574 -12.43 -22.75 -39.89
N PRO A 575 -11.41 -22.61 -40.71
CA PRO A 575 -11.52 -21.88 -41.96
C PRO A 575 -12.69 -22.37 -42.82
N GLY A 576 -13.59 -21.44 -43.22
CA GLY A 576 -14.70 -21.75 -44.12
C GLY A 576 -15.84 -22.58 -43.52
N CYS A 577 -15.96 -22.68 -42.19
CA CYS A 577 -17.06 -23.45 -41.60
C CYS A 577 -18.44 -22.94 -42.04
N ARG A 578 -19.27 -23.87 -42.50
CA ARG A 578 -20.61 -23.59 -42.97
C ARG A 578 -21.69 -23.79 -41.90
N SER A 579 -21.41 -24.56 -40.87
CA SER A 579 -22.30 -24.79 -39.76
C SER A 579 -21.74 -24.16 -38.49
N ARG A 580 -22.57 -23.44 -37.74
CA ARG A 580 -22.22 -22.77 -36.51
C ARG A 580 -23.09 -23.25 -35.38
N VAL A 581 -22.62 -23.04 -34.16
CA VAL A 581 -23.30 -23.44 -32.93
C VAL A 581 -24.41 -22.43 -32.59
N VAL A 582 -25.55 -22.95 -32.16
CA VAL A 582 -26.67 -22.22 -31.59
C VAL A 582 -26.93 -22.77 -30.19
N ARG A 583 -27.15 -21.86 -29.23
CA ARG A 583 -27.30 -22.20 -27.80
C ARG A 583 -28.56 -21.60 -27.18
N GLY A 584 -28.85 -21.99 -25.93
CA GLY A 584 -29.85 -21.38 -25.01
C GLY A 584 -31.27 -21.90 -25.11
N GLY A 585 -31.66 -22.55 -26.21
CA GLY A 585 -33.05 -22.87 -26.47
C GLY A 585 -33.88 -21.63 -26.84
N SER A 586 -35.17 -21.77 -27.09
CA SER A 586 -36.05 -20.68 -27.48
C SER A 586 -37.45 -20.85 -26.93
N TRP A 587 -38.31 -19.86 -27.13
CA TRP A 587 -39.74 -19.90 -26.84
C TRP A 587 -40.47 -21.16 -27.37
N ALA A 588 -39.93 -21.85 -28.36
CA ALA A 588 -40.46 -23.04 -28.98
C ALA A 588 -39.55 -24.27 -28.87
N SER A 589 -38.69 -24.31 -27.84
CA SER A 589 -37.78 -25.43 -27.57
C SER A 589 -38.36 -26.36 -26.51
N SER A 590 -38.21 -27.68 -26.72
CA SER A 590 -38.58 -28.67 -25.69
C SER A 590 -37.73 -28.50 -24.41
N PRO A 591 -38.17 -29.06 -23.26
CA PRO A 591 -37.36 -29.09 -22.04
C PRO A 591 -35.94 -29.64 -22.27
N ALA A 592 -35.80 -30.68 -23.07
CA ALA A 592 -34.49 -31.26 -23.41
C ALA A 592 -33.56 -30.24 -24.12
N GLN A 593 -34.13 -29.36 -24.94
CA GLN A 593 -33.42 -28.33 -25.69
C GLN A 593 -33.17 -27.03 -24.87
N THR A 594 -33.65 -26.99 -23.63
CA THR A 594 -33.46 -25.86 -22.72
C THR A 594 -32.36 -26.15 -21.67
N ARG A 595 -31.81 -27.37 -21.68
CA ARG A 595 -30.69 -27.74 -20.76
C ARG A 595 -29.49 -26.84 -20.96
N SER A 596 -28.76 -26.56 -19.88
CA SER A 596 -27.58 -25.68 -19.93
C SER A 596 -26.51 -26.15 -20.91
N ALA A 597 -26.32 -27.46 -21.06
CA ALA A 597 -25.34 -28.05 -21.97
C ALA A 597 -25.86 -28.23 -23.41
N TRP A 598 -27.19 -28.06 -23.64
CA TRP A 598 -27.77 -28.27 -24.96
C TRP A 598 -27.13 -27.36 -26.02
N ARG A 599 -26.85 -27.96 -27.18
CA ARG A 599 -26.22 -27.29 -28.32
C ARG A 599 -26.78 -27.84 -29.64
N GLN A 600 -26.79 -27.01 -30.67
CA GLN A 600 -27.24 -27.38 -31.99
C GLN A 600 -26.35 -26.79 -33.09
N GLY A 601 -25.99 -27.61 -34.07
CA GLY A 601 -25.41 -27.13 -35.31
C GLY A 601 -26.48 -26.57 -36.24
N SER A 602 -26.20 -25.39 -36.80
CA SER A 602 -27.11 -24.80 -37.82
C SER A 602 -26.27 -24.18 -38.93
N ASP A 603 -26.75 -24.32 -40.21
CA ASP A 603 -26.13 -23.64 -41.35
C ASP A 603 -25.99 -22.14 -41.05
N ALA A 604 -24.80 -21.58 -41.22
CA ALA A 604 -24.49 -20.19 -40.90
C ALA A 604 -25.34 -19.15 -41.67
N ASN A 605 -26.07 -19.59 -42.70
CA ASN A 605 -27.01 -18.79 -43.46
C ASN A 605 -28.47 -19.00 -43.04
N THR A 606 -28.75 -19.82 -42.05
CA THR A 606 -30.12 -20.05 -41.52
C THR A 606 -30.66 -18.74 -40.98
N THR A 607 -31.94 -18.46 -41.34
CA THR A 607 -32.72 -17.37 -40.76
C THR A 607 -34.03 -17.93 -40.22
N SER A 608 -34.38 -17.64 -38.97
CA SER A 608 -35.48 -18.30 -38.27
C SER A 608 -36.12 -17.39 -37.24
N ALA A 609 -37.40 -17.62 -36.97
CA ALA A 609 -38.18 -17.05 -35.89
C ALA A 609 -37.72 -17.48 -34.48
N ARG A 610 -36.73 -18.35 -34.39
CA ARG A 610 -36.22 -18.91 -33.10
C ARG A 610 -34.82 -18.47 -32.78
N ILE A 611 -34.11 -17.79 -33.68
CA ILE A 611 -32.68 -17.54 -33.55
C ILE A 611 -32.40 -16.03 -33.64
N GLY A 612 -31.82 -15.52 -32.59
CA GLY A 612 -31.22 -14.18 -32.45
C GLY A 612 -29.73 -14.27 -32.10
N PHE A 613 -29.20 -13.28 -31.40
CA PHE A 613 -27.84 -13.28 -30.92
C PHE A 613 -27.62 -12.24 -29.82
N ARG A 614 -26.53 -12.38 -29.10
CA ARG A 614 -25.97 -11.36 -28.21
C ARG A 614 -24.50 -11.15 -28.49
N VAL A 615 -23.91 -10.10 -27.89
CA VAL A 615 -22.50 -9.78 -28.06
C VAL A 615 -21.76 -9.81 -26.73
N VAL A 616 -20.46 -10.07 -26.81
CA VAL A 616 -19.51 -9.89 -25.72
C VAL A 616 -18.51 -8.81 -26.07
N ARG A 617 -17.99 -8.13 -25.07
CA ARG A 617 -16.90 -7.15 -25.14
C ARG A 617 -15.73 -7.65 -24.33
N GLU A 618 -14.53 -7.60 -24.89
CA GLU A 618 -13.29 -7.89 -24.17
C GLU A 618 -12.96 -6.73 -23.20
N ILE A 619 -12.52 -7.04 -21.98
CA ILE A 619 -12.22 -6.06 -20.93
C ILE A 619 -10.79 -6.24 -20.40
#